data_af31c45062d3caf8f229e97b36fc384a
#
_entry.id   af31c45062d3caf8f229e97b36fc384a
#
_cell.length_a   1.000
_cell.length_b   1.000
_cell.length_c   1.000
_cell.angle_alpha   90.00
_cell.angle_beta   90.00
_cell.angle_gamma   90.00
#
_symmetry.space_group_name_H-M   'P 1'
#
loop_
_entity.id
_entity.type
_entity.pdbx_description
1 polymer ?
#
loop_
_entity_poly.entity_id
_entity_poly.type
_entity_poly.pdbx_seq_one_letter_code
_entity_poly.pdbx_strand_id
1 'polypeptide(L)'
;MCIRDRYLKGKATPEEEAELLQAIHASKEWEAAFRKRTAEWNPLEETEADPETDRKWNRIASIITPSESQSQTEEAPVISLVSTSSRRIWFSIAAVVLLLLVSGVTVYFLNQGGKAGTGNAEWQTIIAAQEDRSILLPDGSSVYLRENSELSYPEVFASSVREVKIKGEAFFEVTPNSEQPFIVDASGLSVKVLGTSFSVQTSDQGNEISVILVEGKVSLNNAHEKELVQLHPNQKADYFVNDEHYTVTEVDSERLTSWRKGIIFYDNASLDEIVRLIEQTYKVSLIYTRPENDDQRFSGAFLKTQKLETVLQQTNKLTGTNLILIQ
;
A
#
# COMPACT_ATOMS: atom_id res chain seq x y z
N MET A 1 8.99 -29.17 27.22
CA MET A 1 9.37 -28.22 26.15
C MET A 1 8.10 -27.46 25.80
N CYS A 2 8.11 -26.12 25.88
CA CYS A 2 6.85 -25.38 25.65
C CYS A 2 6.57 -25.24 24.14
N ILE A 3 5.29 -24.99 23.79
CA ILE A 3 4.84 -24.86 22.38
C ILE A 3 5.71 -23.85 21.61
N ARG A 4 6.04 -22.72 22.23
CA ARG A 4 6.91 -21.69 21.67
C ARG A 4 8.30 -22.20 21.26
N ASP A 5 8.95 -23.02 22.11
CA ASP A 5 10.29 -23.54 21.83
C ASP A 5 10.26 -24.59 20.72
N ARG A 6 9.15 -25.32 20.56
CA ARG A 6 8.92 -26.22 19.42
C ARG A 6 8.70 -25.47 18.14
N TYR A 7 7.96 -24.36 18.18
CA TYR A 7 7.74 -23.46 17.03
C TYR A 7 9.07 -22.90 16.50
N LEU A 8 9.90 -22.33 17.38
CA LEU A 8 11.20 -21.77 17.00
C LEU A 8 12.16 -22.83 16.42
N LYS A 9 12.01 -24.09 16.79
CA LYS A 9 12.77 -25.25 16.27
C LYS A 9 12.13 -25.90 15.03
N GLY A 10 11.02 -25.36 14.52
CA GLY A 10 10.29 -25.95 13.39
C GLY A 10 9.66 -27.32 13.67
N LYS A 11 9.42 -27.63 14.96
CA LYS A 11 8.88 -28.93 15.45
C LYS A 11 7.46 -28.80 16.00
N ALA A 12 6.80 -27.67 15.87
CA ALA A 12 5.40 -27.48 16.28
C ALA A 12 4.45 -28.13 15.27
N THR A 13 3.33 -28.65 15.76
CA THR A 13 2.24 -29.11 14.89
C THR A 13 1.44 -27.91 14.39
N PRO A 14 0.68 -28.02 13.27
CA PRO A 14 -0.14 -26.92 12.75
C PRO A 14 -1.17 -26.39 13.77
N GLU A 15 -1.69 -27.27 14.63
CA GLU A 15 -2.62 -26.90 15.71
C GLU A 15 -1.93 -26.09 16.81
N GLU A 16 -0.72 -26.52 17.22
CA GLU A 16 0.11 -25.82 18.21
C GLU A 16 0.61 -24.46 17.67
N GLU A 17 0.87 -24.35 16.39
CA GLU A 17 1.23 -23.10 15.73
C GLU A 17 0.07 -22.12 15.74
N ALA A 18 -1.14 -22.56 15.40
CA ALA A 18 -2.34 -21.75 15.44
C ALA A 18 -2.66 -21.25 16.87
N GLU A 19 -2.52 -22.12 17.89
CA GLU A 19 -2.72 -21.76 19.29
C GLU A 19 -1.70 -20.71 19.76
N LEU A 20 -0.43 -20.86 19.38
CA LEU A 20 0.63 -19.90 19.70
C LEU A 20 0.39 -18.54 19.05
N LEU A 21 0.03 -18.52 17.77
CA LEU A 21 -0.27 -17.27 17.04
C LEU A 21 -1.49 -16.55 17.62
N GLN A 22 -2.53 -17.29 18.00
CA GLN A 22 -3.70 -16.72 18.65
C GLN A 22 -3.34 -16.10 20.02
N ALA A 23 -2.50 -16.76 20.81
CA ALA A 23 -2.04 -16.24 22.09
C ALA A 23 -1.17 -14.98 21.94
N ILE A 24 -0.33 -14.89 20.90
CA ILE A 24 0.49 -13.72 20.60
C ILE A 24 -0.39 -12.52 20.22
N HIS A 25 -1.41 -12.73 19.39
CA HIS A 25 -2.34 -11.65 18.98
C HIS A 25 -3.29 -11.20 20.10
N ALA A 26 -3.50 -12.04 21.12
CA ALA A 26 -4.40 -11.71 22.23
C ALA A 26 -3.79 -10.75 23.26
N SER A 27 -2.46 -10.56 23.31
CA SER A 27 -1.79 -9.71 24.30
C SER A 27 -0.50 -9.09 23.79
N LYS A 28 -0.38 -7.76 23.92
CA LYS A 28 0.85 -7.02 23.60
C LYS A 28 2.07 -7.45 24.43
N GLU A 29 1.85 -7.95 25.63
CA GLU A 29 2.93 -8.46 26.49
C GLU A 29 3.50 -9.77 25.94
N TRP A 30 2.64 -10.65 25.42
CA TRP A 30 3.05 -11.89 24.76
C TRP A 30 3.78 -11.63 23.45
N GLU A 31 3.33 -10.66 22.66
CA GLU A 31 4.00 -10.23 21.44
C GLU A 31 5.41 -9.71 21.72
N ALA A 32 5.57 -8.84 22.73
CA ALA A 32 6.87 -8.30 23.11
C ALA A 32 7.83 -9.38 23.64
N ALA A 33 7.34 -10.31 24.46
CA ALA A 33 8.10 -11.44 24.99
C ALA A 33 8.53 -12.40 23.86
N PHE A 34 7.67 -12.63 22.88
CA PHE A 34 7.98 -13.47 21.73
C PHE A 34 9.06 -12.83 20.83
N ARG A 35 8.93 -11.53 20.50
CA ARG A 35 9.92 -10.77 19.72
C ARG A 35 11.30 -10.74 20.39
N LYS A 36 11.34 -10.55 21.72
CA LYS A 36 12.60 -10.59 22.47
C LYS A 36 13.29 -11.94 22.35
N ARG A 37 12.52 -13.04 22.47
CA ARG A 37 13.07 -14.40 22.42
C ARG A 37 13.48 -14.83 21.02
N THR A 38 12.78 -14.38 19.98
CA THR A 38 13.20 -14.61 18.58
C THR A 38 14.47 -13.87 18.21
N ALA A 39 14.71 -12.68 18.78
CA ALA A 39 15.93 -11.93 18.58
C ALA A 39 17.16 -12.57 19.29
N GLU A 40 16.95 -13.30 20.39
CA GLU A 40 17.96 -14.05 21.12
C GLU A 40 18.21 -15.47 20.54
N TRP A 41 17.39 -15.91 19.57
CA TRP A 41 17.51 -17.23 18.97
C TRP A 41 18.63 -17.26 17.92
N ASN A 42 19.68 -18.07 18.15
CA ASN A 42 20.74 -18.35 17.19
C ASN A 42 20.59 -19.79 16.67
N PRO A 43 20.12 -19.98 15.42
CA PRO A 43 19.88 -21.32 14.85
C PRO A 43 21.16 -22.13 14.59
N LEU A 44 22.34 -21.53 14.75
CA LEU A 44 23.64 -22.19 14.46
C LEU A 44 24.26 -22.92 15.67
N GLU A 45 23.69 -22.80 16.88
CA GLU A 45 24.25 -23.43 18.10
C GLU A 45 23.73 -24.81 18.46
N GLU A 46 22.74 -25.38 17.77
CA GLU A 46 22.19 -26.71 18.08
C GLU A 46 21.98 -27.56 16.82
N THR A 47 23.04 -27.86 16.09
CA THR A 47 23.01 -29.01 15.16
C THR A 47 24.13 -29.97 15.55
N GLU A 48 23.85 -30.90 16.47
CA GLU A 48 24.48 -32.22 16.40
C GLU A 48 24.09 -32.79 15.03
N ALA A 49 25.09 -33.07 14.19
CA ALA A 49 24.89 -33.60 12.84
C ALA A 49 24.15 -34.93 12.92
N ASP A 50 22.94 -34.96 12.39
CA ASP A 50 22.19 -36.22 12.24
C ASP A 50 22.93 -37.05 11.17
N PRO A 51 23.38 -38.28 11.49
CA PRO A 51 24.11 -39.15 10.56
C PRO A 51 23.35 -39.50 9.29
N GLU A 52 22.05 -39.32 9.27
CA GLU A 52 21.19 -39.52 8.10
C GLU A 52 21.27 -38.36 7.11
N THR A 53 21.47 -37.14 7.60
CA THR A 53 21.66 -35.93 6.79
C THR A 53 23.01 -35.98 6.07
N ASP A 54 24.09 -36.44 6.73
CA ASP A 54 25.40 -36.59 6.10
C ASP A 54 25.42 -37.66 5.00
N ARG A 55 24.65 -38.76 5.17
CA ARG A 55 24.49 -39.77 4.10
C ARG A 55 23.76 -39.23 2.87
N LYS A 56 22.77 -38.36 3.07
CA LYS A 56 22.03 -37.70 1.96
C LYS A 56 22.93 -36.69 1.23
N TRP A 57 23.72 -35.92 1.96
CA TRP A 57 24.70 -34.96 1.39
C TRP A 57 25.81 -35.67 0.61
N ASN A 58 26.38 -36.73 1.12
CA ASN A 58 27.43 -37.48 0.43
C ASN A 58 26.94 -38.16 -0.88
N ARG A 59 25.65 -38.54 -0.93
CA ARG A 59 25.02 -39.06 -2.17
C ARG A 59 24.84 -37.96 -3.22
N ILE A 60 24.50 -36.73 -2.81
CA ILE A 60 24.38 -35.58 -3.73
C ILE A 60 25.76 -35.10 -4.17
N ALA A 61 26.73 -35.03 -3.30
CA ALA A 61 28.11 -34.63 -3.62
C ALA A 61 28.76 -35.56 -4.64
N SER A 62 28.51 -36.88 -4.57
CA SER A 62 29.02 -37.86 -5.55
C SER A 62 28.44 -37.72 -6.96
N ILE A 63 27.32 -37.02 -7.11
CA ILE A 63 26.66 -36.76 -8.40
C ILE A 63 27.20 -35.46 -9.04
N ILE A 64 27.67 -34.52 -8.22
CA ILE A 64 28.03 -33.15 -8.63
C ILE A 64 29.55 -33.00 -8.92
N THR A 65 30.41 -33.84 -8.35
CA THR A 65 31.86 -33.79 -8.60
C THR A 65 32.25 -34.64 -9.82
N PRO A 66 32.77 -34.04 -10.93
CA PRO A 66 33.35 -34.79 -12.01
C PRO A 66 34.65 -35.43 -11.54
N SER A 67 34.73 -36.76 -11.65
CA SER A 67 35.94 -37.53 -11.36
C SER A 67 37.03 -37.18 -12.40
N GLU A 68 38.10 -36.52 -11.93
CA GLU A 68 39.35 -36.46 -12.70
C GLU A 68 39.98 -37.84 -12.73
N SER A 69 39.95 -38.48 -13.90
CA SER A 69 40.68 -39.70 -14.16
C SER A 69 41.95 -39.40 -14.94
N GLN A 70 43.04 -39.85 -14.38
CA GLN A 70 44.41 -39.79 -14.85
C GLN A 70 44.57 -40.37 -16.25
N SER A 71 45.36 -39.67 -17.07
CA SER A 71 45.93 -40.10 -18.33
C SER A 71 46.91 -41.26 -18.14
N GLN A 72 46.71 -42.36 -18.82
CA GLN A 72 47.76 -43.29 -19.23
C GLN A 72 47.79 -43.41 -20.74
N THR A 73 48.99 -43.09 -21.28
CA THR A 73 49.40 -43.20 -22.67
C THR A 73 49.57 -44.66 -23.02
N GLU A 74 48.88 -45.17 -24.02
CA GLU A 74 49.34 -46.38 -24.77
C GLU A 74 48.98 -46.24 -26.24
N GLU A 75 49.94 -46.72 -27.07
CA GLU A 75 50.13 -46.52 -28.53
C GLU A 75 49.03 -47.18 -29.38
N ALA A 76 48.91 -46.64 -30.58
CA ALA A 76 47.93 -47.01 -31.60
C ALA A 76 48.14 -48.39 -32.21
N PRO A 77 47.12 -48.99 -32.83
CA PRO A 77 47.26 -49.38 -34.23
C PRO A 77 46.20 -48.75 -35.13
N VAL A 78 46.69 -48.38 -36.27
CA VAL A 78 45.95 -47.85 -37.41
C VAL A 78 45.02 -48.96 -38.01
N ILE A 79 43.72 -48.71 -38.02
CA ILE A 79 42.79 -49.47 -38.89
C ILE A 79 41.84 -48.53 -39.60
N SER A 80 41.74 -48.79 -40.88
CA SER A 80 41.09 -48.08 -41.97
C SER A 80 39.63 -47.65 -41.77
N LEU A 81 39.38 -46.58 -42.44
CA LEU A 81 38.08 -45.94 -42.69
C LEU A 81 37.04 -46.90 -43.29
N VAL A 82 35.90 -47.05 -42.61
CA VAL A 82 34.65 -47.41 -43.29
C VAL A 82 33.64 -46.35 -42.92
N SER A 83 33.25 -45.61 -43.94
CA SER A 83 32.21 -44.59 -43.93
C SER A 83 30.86 -45.21 -43.60
N THR A 84 30.24 -44.72 -42.47
CA THR A 84 28.80 -44.82 -42.26
C THR A 84 28.26 -43.48 -41.71
N SER A 85 28.16 -42.51 -42.61
CA SER A 85 27.84 -41.15 -42.29
C SER A 85 26.33 -40.78 -42.31
N SER A 86 25.45 -41.79 -42.33
CA SER A 86 24.02 -41.50 -42.44
C SER A 86 23.30 -41.20 -41.10
N ARG A 87 23.71 -41.82 -39.99
CA ARG A 87 23.06 -41.64 -38.69
C ARG A 87 23.45 -40.34 -38.00
N ARG A 88 24.66 -39.83 -38.17
CA ARG A 88 25.10 -38.58 -37.53
C ARG A 88 24.37 -37.33 -38.06
N ILE A 89 24.01 -37.32 -39.34
CA ILE A 89 23.27 -36.22 -39.95
C ILE A 89 21.85 -36.15 -39.39
N TRP A 90 21.20 -37.30 -39.13
CA TRP A 90 19.87 -37.34 -38.52
C TRP A 90 19.85 -36.83 -37.08
N PHE A 91 20.88 -37.13 -36.26
CA PHE A 91 21.03 -36.58 -34.90
C PHE A 91 21.31 -35.09 -34.93
N SER A 92 22.06 -34.56 -35.89
CA SER A 92 22.30 -33.12 -36.02
C SER A 92 21.04 -32.37 -36.42
N ILE A 93 20.21 -32.94 -37.31
CA ILE A 93 18.91 -32.35 -37.69
C ILE A 93 17.95 -32.39 -36.50
N ALA A 94 17.90 -33.48 -35.74
CA ALA A 94 17.07 -33.59 -34.52
C ALA A 94 17.48 -32.58 -33.46
N ALA A 95 18.78 -32.33 -33.26
CA ALA A 95 19.28 -31.31 -32.31
C ALA A 95 18.90 -29.87 -32.71
N VAL A 96 18.97 -29.56 -34.02
CA VAL A 96 18.57 -28.24 -34.54
C VAL A 96 17.06 -28.04 -34.40
N VAL A 97 16.24 -29.05 -34.68
CA VAL A 97 14.79 -29.01 -34.53
C VAL A 97 14.42 -28.81 -33.03
N LEU A 98 15.13 -29.51 -32.14
CA LEU A 98 14.91 -29.40 -30.71
C LEU A 98 15.30 -28.00 -30.20
N LEU A 99 16.42 -27.42 -30.67
CA LEU A 99 16.83 -26.04 -30.37
C LEU A 99 15.81 -25.00 -30.89
N LEU A 100 15.28 -25.21 -32.09
CA LEU A 100 14.23 -24.34 -32.63
C LEU A 100 12.91 -24.47 -31.86
N LEU A 101 12.54 -25.65 -31.41
CA LEU A 101 11.37 -25.85 -30.56
C LEU A 101 11.56 -25.20 -29.19
N VAL A 102 12.71 -25.40 -28.53
CA VAL A 102 13.03 -24.79 -27.27
C VAL A 102 13.08 -23.25 -27.38
N SER A 103 13.74 -22.73 -28.44
CA SER A 103 13.78 -21.28 -28.69
C SER A 103 12.39 -20.72 -29.02
N GLY A 104 11.59 -21.47 -29.82
CA GLY A 104 10.21 -21.09 -30.13
C GLY A 104 9.30 -21.06 -28.86
N VAL A 105 9.43 -22.08 -28.00
CA VAL A 105 8.73 -22.13 -26.71
C VAL A 105 9.22 -21.03 -25.79
N THR A 106 10.53 -20.77 -25.72
CA THR A 106 11.09 -19.69 -24.90
C THR A 106 10.63 -18.33 -25.40
N VAL A 107 10.67 -18.07 -26.70
CA VAL A 107 10.14 -16.82 -27.29
C VAL A 107 8.63 -16.71 -27.09
N TYR A 108 7.89 -17.83 -27.19
CA TYR A 108 6.45 -17.85 -26.90
C TYR A 108 6.17 -17.49 -25.44
N PHE A 109 6.89 -18.06 -24.46
CA PHE A 109 6.74 -17.71 -23.05
C PHE A 109 7.26 -16.30 -22.73
N LEU A 110 8.35 -15.83 -23.35
CA LEU A 110 8.82 -14.45 -23.20
C LEU A 110 7.85 -13.44 -23.82
N ASN A 111 7.20 -13.79 -24.93
CA ASN A 111 6.15 -12.96 -25.54
C ASN A 111 4.81 -13.02 -24.78
N GLN A 112 4.52 -14.10 -24.06
CA GLN A 112 3.39 -14.16 -23.14
C GLN A 112 3.66 -13.43 -21.84
N GLY A 113 4.91 -13.39 -21.35
CA GLY A 113 5.31 -12.59 -20.17
C GLY A 113 5.23 -11.07 -20.38
N GLY A 114 5.16 -10.62 -21.65
CA GLY A 114 4.98 -9.20 -22.01
C GLY A 114 3.53 -8.79 -22.26
N LYS A 115 2.58 -9.72 -22.23
CA LYS A 115 1.14 -9.44 -22.20
C LYS A 115 0.61 -9.57 -20.79
N ALA A 116 1.21 -8.84 -19.83
CA ALA A 116 0.46 -8.31 -18.71
C ALA A 116 -0.70 -7.55 -19.36
N GLY A 117 -1.91 -8.09 -19.18
CA GLY A 117 -3.08 -7.66 -19.92
C GLY A 117 -3.23 -6.13 -19.94
N THR A 118 -2.92 -5.54 -21.08
CA THR A 118 -3.60 -4.34 -21.53
C THR A 118 -4.98 -4.78 -22.05
N GLY A 119 -5.71 -5.54 -21.23
CA GLY A 119 -7.14 -5.50 -21.28
C GLY A 119 -7.47 -4.04 -20.96
N ASN A 120 -8.21 -3.36 -21.82
CA ASN A 120 -8.84 -2.11 -21.48
C ASN A 120 -9.68 -2.38 -20.24
N ALA A 121 -9.06 -2.23 -19.05
CA ALA A 121 -9.80 -2.25 -17.81
C ALA A 121 -10.80 -1.11 -17.94
N GLU A 122 -12.08 -1.42 -17.90
CA GLU A 122 -13.12 -0.42 -17.95
C GLU A 122 -12.99 0.43 -16.70
N TRP A 123 -12.68 1.70 -16.90
CA TRP A 123 -12.54 2.67 -15.81
C TRP A 123 -13.90 3.18 -15.43
N GLN A 124 -14.23 3.12 -14.16
CA GLN A 124 -15.42 3.75 -13.61
C GLN A 124 -15.01 5.04 -12.91
N THR A 125 -15.89 6.02 -13.03
CA THR A 125 -15.69 7.32 -12.37
C THR A 125 -16.87 7.57 -11.43
N ILE A 126 -16.56 7.84 -10.17
CA ILE A 126 -17.54 8.22 -9.16
C ILE A 126 -17.34 9.68 -8.80
N ILE A 127 -18.42 10.45 -8.82
CA ILE A 127 -18.45 11.86 -8.44
C ILE A 127 -19.26 12.01 -7.17
N ALA A 128 -18.69 12.65 -6.16
CA ALA A 128 -19.35 13.08 -4.94
C ALA A 128 -19.85 14.51 -5.10
N ALA A 129 -21.00 14.70 -5.78
CA ALA A 129 -21.45 16.02 -6.21
C ALA A 129 -21.91 16.95 -5.08
N GLN A 130 -22.58 16.43 -4.04
CA GLN A 130 -23.23 17.24 -3.00
C GLN A 130 -22.98 16.74 -1.58
N GLU A 131 -22.44 15.55 -1.43
CA GLU A 131 -22.17 14.91 -0.15
C GLU A 131 -20.96 13.97 -0.23
N ASP A 132 -20.33 13.75 0.89
CA ASP A 132 -19.22 12.81 1.02
C ASP A 132 -19.71 11.38 0.71
N ARG A 133 -18.86 10.57 0.04
CA ARG A 133 -19.15 9.18 -0.31
C ARG A 133 -18.11 8.23 0.23
N SER A 134 -18.55 7.08 0.71
CA SER A 134 -17.66 5.96 1.04
C SER A 134 -17.73 4.93 -0.10
N ILE A 135 -16.58 4.50 -0.59
CA ILE A 135 -16.42 3.60 -1.73
C ILE A 135 -15.52 2.45 -1.30
N LEU A 136 -15.95 1.22 -1.54
CA LEU A 136 -15.11 0.04 -1.38
C LEU A 136 -14.56 -0.33 -2.76
N LEU A 137 -13.23 -0.37 -2.86
CA LEU A 137 -12.53 -0.73 -4.09
C LEU A 137 -12.43 -2.26 -4.26
N PRO A 138 -12.13 -2.75 -5.49
CA PRO A 138 -12.05 -4.19 -5.78
C PRO A 138 -11.01 -4.96 -4.98
N ASP A 139 -9.97 -4.28 -4.46
CA ASP A 139 -8.91 -4.85 -3.61
C ASP A 139 -9.25 -4.86 -2.11
N GLY A 140 -10.45 -4.41 -1.73
CA GLY A 140 -10.88 -4.25 -0.35
C GLY A 140 -10.41 -2.96 0.32
N SER A 141 -9.72 -2.06 -0.39
CA SER A 141 -9.39 -0.73 0.12
C SER A 141 -10.63 0.14 0.21
N SER A 142 -10.72 1.00 1.24
CA SER A 142 -11.81 1.95 1.43
C SER A 142 -11.37 3.36 1.04
N VAL A 143 -12.23 4.08 0.33
CA VAL A 143 -12.02 5.47 -0.05
C VAL A 143 -13.19 6.31 0.47
N TYR A 144 -12.89 7.34 1.24
CA TYR A 144 -13.82 8.38 1.64
C TYR A 144 -13.61 9.56 0.69
N LEU A 145 -14.54 9.76 -0.21
CA LEU A 145 -14.50 10.80 -1.23
C LEU A 145 -15.31 12.01 -0.73
N ARG A 146 -14.65 13.16 -0.64
CA ARG A 146 -15.28 14.39 -0.16
C ARG A 146 -16.24 14.96 -1.21
N GLU A 147 -17.21 15.77 -0.78
CA GLU A 147 -18.10 16.49 -1.71
C GLU A 147 -17.29 17.30 -2.74
N ASN A 148 -17.82 17.42 -3.97
CA ASN A 148 -17.18 18.05 -5.13
C ASN A 148 -15.87 17.38 -5.59
N SER A 149 -15.69 16.09 -5.28
CA SER A 149 -14.51 15.31 -5.67
C SER A 149 -14.88 14.18 -6.62
N GLU A 150 -13.90 13.74 -7.41
CA GLU A 150 -14.03 12.71 -8.42
C GLU A 150 -12.95 11.65 -8.22
N LEU A 151 -13.35 10.37 -8.17
CA LEU A 151 -12.47 9.21 -8.12
C LEU A 151 -12.68 8.34 -9.35
N SER A 152 -11.60 8.05 -10.08
CA SER A 152 -11.61 7.09 -11.17
C SER A 152 -10.75 5.87 -10.83
N TYR A 153 -11.26 4.67 -11.07
CA TYR A 153 -10.57 3.41 -10.82
C TYR A 153 -11.07 2.32 -11.77
N PRO A 154 -10.25 1.29 -12.08
CA PRO A 154 -10.66 0.18 -12.95
C PRO A 154 -11.57 -0.81 -12.20
N GLU A 155 -12.48 -1.48 -12.90
CA GLU A 155 -13.30 -2.56 -12.33
C GLU A 155 -12.46 -3.69 -11.72
N VAL A 156 -11.30 -3.96 -12.31
CA VAL A 156 -10.31 -4.94 -11.83
C VAL A 156 -8.93 -4.33 -11.94
N PHE A 157 -8.17 -4.33 -10.87
CA PHE A 157 -6.80 -3.85 -10.88
C PHE A 157 -5.88 -4.77 -11.71
N ALA A 158 -4.91 -4.17 -12.39
CA ALA A 158 -3.86 -4.91 -13.09
C ALA A 158 -3.07 -5.80 -12.12
N SER A 159 -2.45 -6.85 -12.63
CA SER A 159 -1.70 -7.81 -11.78
C SER A 159 -0.48 -7.20 -11.09
N SER A 160 0.08 -6.10 -11.60
CA SER A 160 1.32 -5.50 -11.11
C SER A 160 1.11 -4.25 -10.26
N VAL A 161 -0.05 -3.58 -10.36
CA VAL A 161 -0.30 -2.30 -9.70
C VAL A 161 -1.79 -2.06 -9.50
N ARG A 162 -2.14 -1.35 -8.42
CA ARG A 162 -3.49 -0.87 -8.11
C ARG A 162 -3.51 0.64 -8.32
N GLU A 163 -3.95 1.09 -9.48
CA GLU A 163 -3.93 2.51 -9.86
C GLU A 163 -5.32 3.11 -9.78
N VAL A 164 -5.42 4.31 -9.19
CA VAL A 164 -6.62 5.13 -9.13
C VAL A 164 -6.25 6.59 -9.43
N LYS A 165 -7.25 7.38 -9.85
CA LYS A 165 -7.06 8.82 -10.12
C LYS A 165 -8.02 9.64 -9.28
N ILE A 166 -7.53 10.76 -8.76
CA ILE A 166 -8.30 11.65 -7.89
C ILE A 166 -8.30 13.09 -8.42
N LYS A 167 -9.46 13.75 -8.34
CA LYS A 167 -9.61 15.21 -8.38
C LYS A 167 -10.44 15.64 -7.19
N GLY A 168 -10.04 16.71 -6.51
CA GLY A 168 -10.62 17.13 -5.24
C GLY A 168 -9.94 16.45 -4.06
N GLU A 169 -10.70 16.01 -3.06
CA GLU A 169 -10.16 15.46 -1.82
C GLU A 169 -10.72 14.07 -1.55
N ALA A 170 -9.82 13.12 -1.23
CA ALA A 170 -10.17 11.79 -0.77
C ALA A 170 -9.23 11.32 0.34
N PHE A 171 -9.79 10.53 1.25
CA PHE A 171 -9.05 9.78 2.24
C PHE A 171 -9.05 8.29 1.86
N PHE A 172 -7.89 7.67 1.88
CA PHE A 172 -7.67 6.29 1.48
C PHE A 172 -7.27 5.45 2.70
N GLU A 173 -7.93 4.31 2.87
CA GLU A 173 -7.52 3.23 3.78
C GLU A 173 -7.16 2.03 2.91
N VAL A 174 -5.88 1.92 2.56
CA VAL A 174 -5.40 0.95 1.57
C VAL A 174 -5.08 -0.37 2.24
N THR A 175 -5.67 -1.45 1.72
CA THR A 175 -5.38 -2.82 2.14
C THR A 175 -3.90 -3.16 1.91
N PRO A 176 -3.16 -3.66 2.92
CA PRO A 176 -1.76 -4.00 2.78
C PRO A 176 -1.50 -5.06 1.72
N ASN A 177 -0.63 -4.75 0.75
CA ASN A 177 -0.15 -5.67 -0.26
C ASN A 177 1.20 -5.17 -0.82
N SER A 178 2.31 -5.79 -0.42
CA SER A 178 3.66 -5.43 -0.84
C SER A 178 4.00 -5.86 -2.26
N GLU A 179 3.30 -6.88 -2.82
CA GLU A 179 3.56 -7.39 -4.16
C GLU A 179 2.87 -6.54 -5.24
N GLN A 180 1.80 -5.82 -4.87
CA GLN A 180 1.01 -5.00 -5.77
C GLN A 180 0.81 -3.60 -5.19
N PRO A 181 1.74 -2.66 -5.42
CA PRO A 181 1.64 -1.30 -4.91
C PRO A 181 0.34 -0.61 -5.30
N PHE A 182 -0.17 0.26 -4.42
CA PHE A 182 -1.30 1.13 -4.69
C PHE A 182 -0.79 2.52 -5.08
N ILE A 183 -1.27 3.05 -6.18
CA ILE A 183 -0.85 4.33 -6.75
C ILE A 183 -2.07 5.24 -6.91
N VAL A 184 -2.00 6.43 -6.32
CA VAL A 184 -2.97 7.50 -6.55
C VAL A 184 -2.33 8.52 -7.49
N ASP A 185 -2.87 8.65 -8.70
CA ASP A 185 -2.53 9.73 -9.63
C ASP A 185 -3.35 10.97 -9.27
N ALA A 186 -2.66 12.00 -8.85
CA ALA A 186 -3.20 13.29 -8.46
C ALA A 186 -2.60 14.38 -9.37
N SER A 187 -3.14 14.55 -10.59
CA SER A 187 -2.78 15.64 -11.50
C SER A 187 -1.26 15.79 -11.76
N GLY A 188 -0.55 14.66 -11.92
CA GLY A 188 0.89 14.65 -12.20
C GLY A 188 1.79 14.36 -10.98
N LEU A 189 1.21 14.26 -9.78
CA LEU A 189 1.88 13.68 -8.62
C LEU A 189 1.40 12.23 -8.44
N SER A 190 2.33 11.30 -8.38
CA SER A 190 2.06 9.90 -8.09
C SER A 190 2.31 9.62 -6.61
N VAL A 191 1.26 9.22 -5.90
CA VAL A 191 1.30 8.86 -4.47
C VAL A 191 1.32 7.35 -4.36
N LYS A 192 2.47 6.76 -4.02
CA LYS A 192 2.68 5.31 -3.97
C LYS A 192 2.70 4.80 -2.55
N VAL A 193 1.90 3.75 -2.29
CA VAL A 193 1.78 3.12 -0.97
C VAL A 193 1.68 1.60 -1.08
N LEU A 194 1.89 0.88 0.04
CA LEU A 194 1.77 -0.58 0.12
C LEU A 194 0.64 -1.06 1.04
N GLY A 195 0.17 -0.19 1.94
CA GLY A 195 -0.85 -0.45 2.94
C GLY A 195 -0.80 0.69 3.97
N THR A 196 -1.63 1.71 3.78
CA THR A 196 -1.42 3.04 4.36
C THR A 196 -2.75 3.75 4.48
N SER A 197 -2.91 4.56 5.53
CA SER A 197 -4.03 5.47 5.73
C SER A 197 -3.56 6.90 5.50
N PHE A 198 -4.08 7.57 4.47
CA PHE A 198 -3.63 8.90 4.05
C PHE A 198 -4.73 9.68 3.34
N SER A 199 -4.60 11.00 3.30
CA SER A 199 -5.45 11.90 2.50
C SER A 199 -4.67 12.48 1.33
N VAL A 200 -5.36 12.66 0.21
CA VAL A 200 -4.88 13.42 -0.96
C VAL A 200 -5.90 14.48 -1.29
N GLN A 201 -5.44 15.71 -1.49
CA GLN A 201 -6.26 16.83 -1.90
C GLN A 201 -5.59 17.54 -3.08
N THR A 202 -6.32 17.76 -4.16
CA THR A 202 -5.90 18.59 -5.30
C THR A 202 -6.65 19.92 -5.27
N SER A 203 -5.98 21.02 -5.58
CA SER A 203 -6.66 22.30 -5.79
C SER A 203 -7.55 22.26 -7.06
N ASP A 204 -8.54 23.13 -7.13
CA ASP A 204 -9.47 23.20 -8.28
C ASP A 204 -8.74 23.39 -9.63
N GLN A 205 -7.61 24.08 -9.62
CA GLN A 205 -6.77 24.29 -10.80
C GLN A 205 -5.76 23.16 -11.04
N GLY A 206 -5.65 22.19 -10.10
CA GLY A 206 -4.71 21.07 -10.18
C GLY A 206 -3.23 21.46 -10.05
N ASN A 207 -2.93 22.68 -9.61
CA ASN A 207 -1.56 23.21 -9.49
C ASN A 207 -0.94 23.03 -8.09
N GLU A 208 -1.74 22.66 -7.12
CA GLU A 208 -1.31 22.36 -5.74
C GLU A 208 -1.94 21.06 -5.27
N ILE A 209 -1.13 20.20 -4.69
CA ILE A 209 -1.53 18.88 -4.20
C ILE A 209 -1.03 18.73 -2.77
N SER A 210 -1.94 18.48 -1.84
CA SER A 210 -1.63 18.20 -0.45
C SER A 210 -1.78 16.71 -0.15
N VAL A 211 -0.80 16.11 0.51
CA VAL A 211 -0.85 14.71 0.96
C VAL A 211 -0.58 14.66 2.46
N ILE A 212 -1.50 14.07 3.23
CA ILE A 212 -1.39 13.93 4.69
C ILE A 212 -1.31 12.45 5.03
N LEU A 213 -0.25 12.05 5.74
CA LEU A 213 -0.07 10.67 6.17
C LEU A 213 -0.52 10.48 7.62
N VAL A 214 -1.47 9.54 7.82
CA VAL A 214 -1.95 9.14 9.15
C VAL A 214 -1.21 7.90 9.64
N GLU A 215 -1.14 6.84 8.83
CA GLU A 215 -0.51 5.58 9.21
C GLU A 215 0.19 4.94 8.01
N GLY A 216 1.34 4.29 8.26
CA GLY A 216 2.12 3.58 7.26
C GLY A 216 3.24 4.43 6.65
N LYS A 217 3.41 4.35 5.33
CA LYS A 217 4.41 5.11 4.56
C LYS A 217 3.86 5.52 3.21
N VAL A 218 4.18 6.72 2.78
CA VAL A 218 3.85 7.27 1.46
C VAL A 218 5.14 7.67 0.76
N SER A 219 5.31 7.25 -0.50
CA SER A 219 6.33 7.78 -1.41
C SER A 219 5.65 8.70 -2.44
N LEU A 220 6.10 9.93 -2.54
CA LEU A 220 5.65 10.90 -3.53
C LEU A 220 6.61 10.90 -4.70
N ASN A 221 6.08 10.71 -5.90
CA ASN A 221 6.86 10.69 -7.14
C ASN A 221 6.30 11.73 -8.12
N ASN A 222 7.18 12.40 -8.86
CA ASN A 222 6.73 13.31 -9.91
C ASN A 222 6.25 12.56 -11.17
N ALA A 223 5.79 13.29 -12.19
CA ALA A 223 5.32 12.74 -13.46
C ALA A 223 6.38 11.89 -14.20
N HIS A 224 7.65 12.02 -13.85
CA HIS A 224 8.77 11.25 -14.42
C HIS A 224 9.14 10.03 -13.54
N GLU A 225 8.27 9.61 -12.63
CA GLU A 225 8.48 8.49 -11.67
C GLU A 225 9.69 8.69 -10.74
N LYS A 226 10.25 9.89 -10.66
CA LYS A 226 11.32 10.21 -9.73
C LYS A 226 10.73 10.42 -8.33
N GLU A 227 11.24 9.66 -7.36
CA GLU A 227 10.88 9.86 -5.95
C GLU A 227 11.34 11.24 -5.48
N LEU A 228 10.41 12.01 -4.95
CA LEU A 228 10.62 13.34 -4.38
C LEU A 228 10.90 13.24 -2.88
N VAL A 229 10.02 12.55 -2.16
CA VAL A 229 10.08 12.43 -0.70
C VAL A 229 9.27 11.22 -0.21
N GLN A 230 9.68 10.66 0.92
CA GLN A 230 8.89 9.73 1.72
C GLN A 230 8.32 10.43 2.94
N LEU A 231 7.02 10.26 3.19
CA LEU A 231 6.35 10.78 4.37
C LEU A 231 6.29 9.73 5.48
N HIS A 232 6.35 10.22 6.72
CA HIS A 232 6.09 9.49 7.94
C HIS A 232 4.76 9.93 8.57
N PRO A 233 4.16 9.15 9.47
CA PRO A 233 2.93 9.53 10.15
C PRO A 233 3.01 10.93 10.78
N ASN A 234 1.89 11.67 10.70
CA ASN A 234 1.76 13.08 11.10
C ASN A 234 2.56 14.07 10.24
N GLN A 235 2.93 13.68 9.01
CA GLN A 235 3.50 14.61 8.05
C GLN A 235 2.50 14.96 6.95
N LYS A 236 2.55 16.22 6.54
CA LYS A 236 1.84 16.78 5.39
C LYS A 236 2.87 17.24 4.38
N ALA A 237 2.71 16.84 3.12
CA ALA A 237 3.45 17.40 1.99
C ALA A 237 2.49 18.26 1.16
N ASP A 238 2.92 19.49 0.83
CA ASP A 238 2.29 20.34 -0.16
C ASP A 238 3.21 20.40 -1.39
N TYR A 239 2.71 19.92 -2.52
CA TYR A 239 3.43 19.88 -3.79
C TYR A 239 2.85 20.89 -4.78
N PHE A 240 3.70 21.71 -5.37
CA PHE A 240 3.36 22.74 -6.34
C PHE A 240 3.81 22.26 -7.73
N VAL A 241 2.83 21.90 -8.57
CA VAL A 241 3.06 21.24 -9.86
C VAL A 241 3.87 22.10 -10.82
N ASN A 242 3.59 23.43 -10.87
CA ASN A 242 4.23 24.34 -11.80
C ASN A 242 5.72 24.54 -11.54
N ASP A 243 6.13 24.51 -10.28
CA ASP A 243 7.50 24.76 -9.84
C ASP A 243 8.25 23.47 -9.48
N GLU A 244 7.59 22.31 -9.58
CA GLU A 244 8.07 21.00 -9.08
C GLU A 244 8.67 21.09 -7.66
N HIS A 245 8.13 21.99 -6.84
CA HIS A 245 8.57 22.24 -5.49
C HIS A 245 7.63 21.57 -4.49
N TYR A 246 8.17 21.12 -3.37
CA TYR A 246 7.36 20.60 -2.28
C TYR A 246 7.85 21.11 -0.92
N THR A 247 6.94 21.16 0.04
CA THR A 247 7.24 21.43 1.45
C THR A 247 6.68 20.29 2.30
N VAL A 248 7.39 19.93 3.38
CA VAL A 248 6.90 18.94 4.34
C VAL A 248 6.78 19.59 5.70
N THR A 249 5.64 19.43 6.36
CA THR A 249 5.34 19.98 7.68
C THR A 249 4.77 18.91 8.60
N GLU A 250 5.07 18.99 9.90
CA GLU A 250 4.44 18.18 10.93
C GLU A 250 3.03 18.74 11.24
N VAL A 251 2.04 17.84 11.30
CA VAL A 251 0.64 18.18 11.49
C VAL A 251 -0.06 17.19 12.41
N ASP A 252 -1.18 17.58 12.98
CA ASP A 252 -2.13 16.64 13.58
C ASP A 252 -2.97 16.00 12.46
N SER A 253 -2.46 14.88 11.93
CA SER A 253 -3.06 14.22 10.77
C SER A 253 -4.47 13.69 11.07
N GLU A 254 -4.72 13.16 12.29
CA GLU A 254 -6.04 12.66 12.69
C GLU A 254 -7.06 13.78 12.72
N ARG A 255 -6.68 14.95 13.19
CA ARG A 255 -7.53 16.13 13.22
C ARG A 255 -7.85 16.63 11.81
N LEU A 256 -6.83 16.79 10.95
CA LEU A 256 -7.02 17.29 9.58
C LEU A 256 -7.86 16.35 8.71
N THR A 257 -7.80 15.05 8.98
CA THR A 257 -8.57 14.04 8.24
C THR A 257 -9.85 13.57 8.95
N SER A 258 -10.24 14.24 10.02
CA SER A 258 -11.41 13.88 10.85
C SER A 258 -12.76 14.03 10.15
N TRP A 259 -12.81 14.79 9.08
CA TRP A 259 -14.00 14.95 8.24
C TRP A 259 -14.56 13.60 7.75
N ARG A 260 -13.69 12.59 7.49
CA ARG A 260 -14.10 11.23 7.12
C ARG A 260 -14.96 10.55 8.19
N LYS A 261 -14.79 10.95 9.44
CA LYS A 261 -15.59 10.50 10.60
C LYS A 261 -16.82 11.39 10.83
N GLY A 262 -17.05 12.36 9.94
CA GLY A 262 -18.09 13.36 10.09
C GLY A 262 -17.84 14.36 11.21
N ILE A 263 -16.59 14.48 11.70
CA ILE A 263 -16.22 15.46 12.73
C ILE A 263 -15.74 16.73 12.05
N ILE A 264 -16.35 17.85 12.42
CA ILE A 264 -15.97 19.18 11.95
C ILE A 264 -15.29 19.90 13.09
N PHE A 265 -14.00 20.15 12.91
CA PHE A 265 -13.19 20.92 13.86
C PHE A 265 -13.12 22.39 13.45
N TYR A 266 -13.09 23.26 14.44
CA TYR A 266 -12.70 24.65 14.29
C TYR A 266 -11.70 25.02 15.39
N ASP A 267 -10.71 25.82 15.05
CA ASP A 267 -9.63 26.19 15.95
C ASP A 267 -9.25 27.64 15.76
N ASN A 268 -9.14 28.36 16.89
CA ASN A 268 -8.90 29.81 16.90
C ASN A 268 -9.81 30.56 15.93
N ALA A 269 -11.04 30.05 15.75
CA ALA A 269 -12.03 30.57 14.82
C ALA A 269 -12.83 31.72 15.41
N SER A 270 -13.16 32.70 14.58
CA SER A 270 -14.13 33.76 14.92
C SER A 270 -15.56 33.20 14.97
N LEU A 271 -16.46 33.92 15.54
CA LEU A 271 -17.89 33.58 15.55
C LEU A 271 -18.43 33.46 14.09
N ASP A 272 -18.06 34.40 13.23
CA ASP A 272 -18.47 34.39 11.82
C ASP A 272 -18.00 33.13 11.08
N GLU A 273 -16.79 32.63 11.36
CA GLU A 273 -16.27 31.40 10.78
C GLU A 273 -17.02 30.19 11.28
N ILE A 274 -17.34 30.12 12.56
CA ILE A 274 -18.14 29.05 13.15
C ILE A 274 -19.56 29.02 12.55
N VAL A 275 -20.19 30.18 12.42
CA VAL A 275 -21.51 30.31 11.82
C VAL A 275 -21.49 29.81 10.38
N ARG A 276 -20.53 30.22 9.56
CA ARG A 276 -20.38 29.72 8.18
C ARG A 276 -20.20 28.22 8.13
N LEU A 277 -19.40 27.63 9.02
CA LEU A 277 -19.23 26.19 9.10
C LEU A 277 -20.56 25.47 9.39
N ILE A 278 -21.35 26.00 10.32
CA ILE A 278 -22.67 25.43 10.64
C ILE A 278 -23.62 25.58 9.44
N GLU A 279 -23.69 26.77 8.83
CA GLU A 279 -24.54 27.04 7.66
C GLU A 279 -24.21 26.12 6.49
N GLN A 280 -22.93 25.95 6.16
CA GLN A 280 -22.46 25.06 5.12
C GLN A 280 -22.77 23.60 5.42
N THR A 281 -22.56 23.16 6.69
CA THR A 281 -22.78 21.78 7.10
C THR A 281 -24.23 21.36 7.04
N TYR A 282 -25.13 22.24 7.53
CA TYR A 282 -26.56 21.94 7.66
C TYR A 282 -27.39 22.50 6.49
N LYS A 283 -26.77 23.23 5.56
CA LYS A 283 -27.43 23.89 4.41
C LYS A 283 -28.56 24.83 4.86
N VAL A 284 -28.28 25.63 5.87
CA VAL A 284 -29.20 26.58 6.51
C VAL A 284 -28.63 27.99 6.50
N SER A 285 -29.45 28.98 6.84
CA SER A 285 -29.00 30.34 7.11
C SER A 285 -29.30 30.73 8.56
N LEU A 286 -28.35 31.39 9.22
CA LEU A 286 -28.42 31.75 10.60
C LEU A 286 -28.38 33.29 10.77
N ILE A 287 -29.11 33.80 11.74
CA ILE A 287 -29.01 35.18 12.19
C ILE A 287 -28.46 35.18 13.64
N TYR A 288 -27.60 36.11 13.92
CA TYR A 288 -27.09 36.32 15.26
C TYR A 288 -26.76 37.80 15.52
N THR A 289 -26.78 38.20 16.78
CA THR A 289 -26.31 39.50 17.17
C THR A 289 -24.81 39.43 17.45
N ARG A 290 -24.03 40.26 16.78
CA ARG A 290 -22.59 40.35 17.01
C ARG A 290 -22.31 40.79 18.43
N PRO A 291 -21.45 40.09 19.18
CA PRO A 291 -21.04 40.59 20.51
C PRO A 291 -20.20 41.86 20.37
N GLU A 292 -20.24 42.72 21.37
CA GLU A 292 -19.44 43.98 21.39
C GLU A 292 -17.93 43.71 21.31
N ASN A 293 -17.47 42.51 21.68
CA ASN A 293 -16.07 42.07 21.65
C ASN A 293 -15.88 41.00 20.55
N ASP A 294 -15.68 41.46 19.33
CA ASP A 294 -15.56 40.60 18.12
C ASP A 294 -14.20 39.88 18.00
N ASP A 295 -13.25 40.16 18.91
CA ASP A 295 -11.89 39.57 18.88
C ASP A 295 -11.82 38.19 19.54
N GLN A 296 -12.91 37.67 20.09
CA GLN A 296 -12.93 36.37 20.72
C GLN A 296 -12.74 35.26 19.70
N ARG A 297 -11.89 34.31 20.06
CA ARG A 297 -11.59 33.13 19.26
C ARG A 297 -12.00 31.88 20.02
N PHE A 298 -12.51 30.91 19.29
CA PHE A 298 -13.05 29.68 19.82
C PHE A 298 -12.45 28.47 19.17
N SER A 299 -12.27 27.41 19.95
CA SER A 299 -11.85 26.10 19.43
C SER A 299 -12.83 25.04 19.90
N GLY A 300 -13.17 24.11 19.00
CA GLY A 300 -14.12 23.05 19.30
C GLY A 300 -14.36 22.12 18.13
N ALA A 301 -15.37 21.27 18.27
CA ALA A 301 -15.79 20.37 17.22
C ALA A 301 -17.26 20.01 17.37
N PHE A 302 -17.91 19.62 16.25
CA PHE A 302 -19.22 19.00 16.27
C PHE A 302 -19.29 17.88 15.21
N LEU A 303 -20.22 16.94 15.41
CA LEU A 303 -20.46 15.88 14.45
C LEU A 303 -21.49 16.35 13.40
N LYS A 304 -21.23 16.10 12.12
CA LYS A 304 -22.15 16.37 11.01
C LYS A 304 -23.50 15.66 11.18
N THR A 305 -23.54 14.56 11.95
CA THR A 305 -24.74 13.80 12.27
C THR A 305 -25.51 14.32 13.48
N GLN A 306 -24.97 15.27 14.25
CA GLN A 306 -25.70 15.90 15.36
C GLN A 306 -26.90 16.69 14.85
N LYS A 307 -27.93 16.80 15.68
CA LYS A 307 -29.06 17.68 15.37
C LYS A 307 -28.62 19.14 15.40
N LEU A 308 -29.08 19.92 14.42
CA LEU A 308 -28.74 21.35 14.32
C LEU A 308 -29.03 22.10 15.65
N GLU A 309 -30.18 21.83 16.26
CA GLU A 309 -30.57 22.50 17.52
C GLU A 309 -29.54 22.26 18.64
N THR A 310 -28.97 21.04 18.70
CA THR A 310 -27.95 20.70 19.70
C THR A 310 -26.66 21.46 19.42
N VAL A 311 -26.25 21.56 18.15
CA VAL A 311 -25.04 22.32 17.76
C VAL A 311 -25.24 23.82 18.06
N LEU A 312 -26.41 24.38 17.72
CA LEU A 312 -26.74 25.78 18.04
C LEU A 312 -26.71 26.03 19.54
N GLN A 313 -27.31 25.16 20.37
CA GLN A 313 -27.27 25.27 21.82
C GLN A 313 -25.83 25.26 22.39
N GLN A 314 -25.00 24.35 21.90
CA GLN A 314 -23.60 24.25 22.30
C GLN A 314 -22.81 25.50 21.90
N THR A 315 -22.99 25.96 20.67
CA THR A 315 -22.32 27.14 20.13
C THR A 315 -22.78 28.39 20.90
N ASN A 316 -24.09 28.58 21.14
CA ASN A 316 -24.62 29.70 21.90
C ASN A 316 -24.05 29.74 23.32
N LYS A 317 -23.94 28.59 23.97
CA LYS A 317 -23.33 28.49 25.32
C LYS A 317 -21.83 28.82 25.30
N LEU A 318 -21.11 28.38 24.24
CA LEU A 318 -19.67 28.63 24.11
C LEU A 318 -19.37 30.10 23.83
N THR A 319 -20.13 30.72 22.94
CA THR A 319 -19.88 32.07 22.40
C THR A 319 -20.61 33.17 23.17
N GLY A 320 -21.59 32.82 24.01
CA GLY A 320 -22.47 33.77 24.68
C GLY A 320 -23.46 34.50 23.76
N THR A 321 -23.62 33.99 22.53
CA THR A 321 -24.51 34.58 21.51
C THR A 321 -25.83 33.80 21.41
N ASN A 322 -26.76 34.31 20.61
CA ASN A 322 -28.03 33.66 20.30
C ASN A 322 -28.15 33.47 18.78
N LEU A 323 -27.73 32.32 18.30
CA LEU A 323 -27.87 31.93 16.91
C LEU A 323 -29.30 31.47 16.65
N ILE A 324 -29.97 32.04 15.65
CA ILE A 324 -31.36 31.77 15.31
C ILE A 324 -31.43 31.32 13.82
N LEU A 325 -32.16 30.26 13.58
CA LEU A 325 -32.43 29.76 12.22
C LEU A 325 -33.39 30.72 11.48
N ILE A 326 -33.01 31.12 10.26
CA ILE A 326 -33.93 31.79 9.34
C ILE A 326 -34.81 30.72 8.72
N GLN A 327 -36.10 30.82 8.87
CA GLN A 327 -37.09 29.96 8.18
C GLN A 327 -37.26 30.38 6.72
#